data_1c03e5308d57b392bb3f6c445cef43bc
#
_entry.id   1c03e5308d57b392bb3f6c445cef43bc
#
_cell.length_a   1.000
_cell.length_b   1.000
_cell.length_c   1.000
_cell.angle_alpha   90.00
_cell.angle_beta   90.00
_cell.angle_gamma   90.00
#
_symmetry.space_group_name_H-M   'P 1'
#
loop_
_entity.id
_entity.type
_entity.pdbx_description
1 polymer ?
#
loop_
_entity_poly.entity_id
_entity_poly.type
_entity_poly.pdbx_seq_one_letter_code
_entity_poly.pdbx_strand_id
1 'polypeptide(L)'
;MEFQKVYFLGIGGIGMSALARYFLHEGKKVAGYDRTPSHLTDELSAEGAAIHFEDDVRLIPAEFLDPAATMVVYTPAVPQEHGEYRYFADHGFRIEKRSQMLGHLAEGKYVMAVAGTHGKTTTSTLVAWLNHRVTGGGSAFLGGISRNFSSNLVLGSGRRLAVEADEFDRSFLRLYPDVAVVTSADADHLDIYGTHEAVKEAFAQFVRQIRPGGFLVIKQGVDIVVDNPQITVYRYSYDVPCDFYARNVQLLEGGHYRYDIVVPGGVVEGCTLGIPGWVNIENSVAAVAS
;
A
#
# COMPACT_ATOMS: atom_id res chain seq x y z
N MET A 1 -6.12 -14.17 -14.00
CA MET A 1 -7.49 -13.76 -13.61
C MET A 1 -8.36 -13.79 -14.87
N GLU A 2 -9.48 -14.52 -14.80
CA GLU A 2 -10.29 -14.85 -16.01
C GLU A 2 -11.27 -13.75 -16.46
N PHE A 3 -11.44 -12.66 -15.70
CA PHE A 3 -12.34 -11.56 -16.07
C PHE A 3 -11.70 -10.57 -17.07
N GLN A 4 -12.53 -9.93 -17.89
CA GLN A 4 -12.10 -8.93 -18.89
C GLN A 4 -12.44 -7.49 -18.46
N LYS A 5 -13.35 -7.33 -17.50
CA LYS A 5 -13.90 -6.07 -17.07
C LYS A 5 -13.85 -5.94 -15.56
N VAL A 6 -13.58 -4.75 -15.05
CA VAL A 6 -13.56 -4.48 -13.61
C VAL A 6 -14.42 -3.24 -13.34
N TYR A 7 -15.40 -3.42 -12.49
CA TYR A 7 -16.26 -2.35 -12.02
C TYR A 7 -15.90 -1.95 -10.59
N PHE A 8 -15.71 -0.68 -10.34
CA PHE A 8 -15.28 -0.17 -9.05
C PHE A 8 -16.39 0.61 -8.32
N LEU A 9 -16.68 0.24 -7.09
CA LEU A 9 -17.52 1.01 -6.18
C LEU A 9 -16.63 1.82 -5.23
N GLY A 10 -16.57 3.15 -5.44
CA GLY A 10 -15.67 4.08 -4.79
C GLY A 10 -14.33 4.22 -5.54
N ILE A 11 -14.37 4.36 -6.87
CA ILE A 11 -13.21 4.34 -7.78
C ILE A 11 -12.21 5.47 -7.51
N GLY A 12 -12.67 6.64 -7.01
CA GLY A 12 -11.84 7.82 -6.75
C GLY A 12 -11.00 7.75 -5.48
N GLY A 13 -11.20 6.73 -4.64
CA GLY A 13 -10.34 6.52 -3.47
C GLY A 13 -8.88 6.23 -3.88
N ILE A 14 -7.90 6.71 -3.08
CA ILE A 14 -6.47 6.61 -3.43
C ILE A 14 -6.02 5.18 -3.76
N GLY A 15 -6.39 4.18 -2.96
CA GLY A 15 -6.05 2.78 -3.22
C GLY A 15 -6.89 2.13 -4.31
N MET A 16 -8.13 2.62 -4.54
CA MET A 16 -9.02 2.14 -5.59
C MET A 16 -8.55 2.62 -6.96
N SER A 17 -8.18 3.89 -7.07
CA SER A 17 -7.66 4.48 -8.31
C SER A 17 -6.35 3.83 -8.75
N ALA A 18 -5.49 3.42 -7.82
CA ALA A 18 -4.29 2.65 -8.15
C ALA A 18 -4.62 1.28 -8.78
N LEU A 19 -5.63 0.56 -8.24
CA LEU A 19 -6.11 -0.68 -8.84
C LEU A 19 -6.77 -0.45 -10.19
N ALA A 20 -7.57 0.60 -10.35
CA ALA A 20 -8.21 0.96 -11.61
C ALA A 20 -7.17 1.22 -12.71
N ARG A 21 -6.13 2.01 -12.42
CA ARG A 21 -4.98 2.23 -13.32
C ARG A 21 -4.26 0.94 -13.69
N TYR A 22 -4.04 0.08 -12.68
CA TYR A 22 -3.41 -1.22 -12.94
C TYR A 22 -4.20 -2.03 -13.96
N PHE A 23 -5.51 -2.14 -13.82
CA PHE A 23 -6.34 -2.92 -14.73
C PHE A 23 -6.49 -2.27 -16.12
N LEU A 24 -6.52 -0.93 -16.20
CA LEU A 24 -6.44 -0.22 -17.48
C LEU A 24 -5.14 -0.56 -18.22
N HIS A 25 -4.01 -0.55 -17.49
CA HIS A 25 -2.71 -0.91 -18.06
C HIS A 25 -2.65 -2.38 -18.52
N GLU A 26 -3.29 -3.28 -17.80
CA GLU A 26 -3.45 -4.70 -18.18
C GLU A 26 -4.43 -4.91 -19.36
N GLY A 27 -4.93 -3.82 -19.95
CA GLY A 27 -5.85 -3.86 -21.09
C GLY A 27 -7.28 -4.30 -20.72
N LYS A 28 -7.65 -4.25 -19.44
CA LYS A 28 -9.02 -4.51 -19.00
C LYS A 28 -9.88 -3.27 -19.22
N LYS A 29 -11.17 -3.49 -19.47
CA LYS A 29 -12.14 -2.38 -19.41
C LYS A 29 -12.43 -2.06 -17.94
N VAL A 30 -12.46 -0.77 -17.62
CA VAL A 30 -12.70 -0.26 -16.28
C VAL A 30 -13.87 0.70 -16.28
N ALA A 31 -14.79 0.51 -15.35
CA ALA A 31 -15.84 1.47 -15.04
C ALA A 31 -16.02 1.56 -13.53
N GLY A 32 -16.77 2.54 -13.08
CA GLY A 32 -17.09 2.60 -11.66
C GLY A 32 -17.90 3.82 -11.26
N TYR A 33 -18.28 3.75 -10.00
CA TYR A 33 -18.98 4.80 -9.28
C TYR A 33 -18.05 5.45 -8.26
N ASP A 34 -18.18 6.77 -8.09
CA ASP A 34 -17.72 7.47 -6.90
C ASP A 34 -18.75 8.52 -6.49
N ARG A 35 -18.80 8.84 -5.20
CA ARG A 35 -19.76 9.84 -4.70
C ARG A 35 -19.40 11.27 -5.13
N THR A 36 -18.12 11.54 -5.33
CA THR A 36 -17.62 12.91 -5.50
C THR A 36 -16.60 12.98 -6.64
N PRO A 37 -16.81 13.87 -7.62
CA PRO A 37 -15.77 14.17 -8.60
C PRO A 37 -14.48 14.65 -7.94
N SER A 38 -13.33 14.25 -8.47
CA SER A 38 -12.02 14.61 -7.96
C SER A 38 -10.98 14.58 -9.08
N HIS A 39 -9.82 15.15 -8.82
CA HIS A 39 -8.70 15.08 -9.77
C HIS A 39 -8.35 13.62 -10.16
N LEU A 40 -8.46 12.68 -9.20
CA LEU A 40 -8.22 11.26 -9.48
C LEU A 40 -9.26 10.65 -10.43
N THR A 41 -10.53 11.01 -10.28
CA THR A 41 -11.60 10.54 -11.19
C THR A 41 -11.47 11.15 -12.56
N ASP A 42 -11.03 12.41 -12.65
CA ASP A 42 -10.78 13.09 -13.94
C ASP A 42 -9.62 12.43 -14.69
N GLU A 43 -8.52 12.16 -13.99
CA GLU A 43 -7.36 11.43 -14.54
C GLU A 43 -7.76 10.03 -15.02
N LEU A 44 -8.48 9.24 -14.22
CA LEU A 44 -8.94 7.91 -14.58
C LEU A 44 -9.86 7.94 -15.80
N SER A 45 -10.73 8.94 -15.90
CA SER A 45 -11.60 9.13 -17.08
C SER A 45 -10.78 9.44 -18.34
N ALA A 46 -9.75 10.28 -18.20
CA ALA A 46 -8.81 10.57 -19.29
C ALA A 46 -7.98 9.33 -19.70
N GLU A 47 -7.70 8.44 -18.75
CA GLU A 47 -7.01 7.15 -18.94
C GLU A 47 -7.93 6.07 -19.57
N GLY A 48 -9.26 6.33 -19.65
CA GLY A 48 -10.21 5.45 -20.33
C GLY A 48 -11.21 4.73 -19.42
N ALA A 49 -11.31 5.08 -18.14
CA ALA A 49 -12.36 4.55 -17.27
C ALA A 49 -13.71 5.27 -17.50
N ALA A 50 -14.81 4.52 -17.50
CA ALA A 50 -16.16 5.08 -17.52
C ALA A 50 -16.65 5.32 -16.10
N ILE A 51 -16.75 6.57 -15.66
CA ILE A 51 -17.09 6.92 -14.27
C ILE A 51 -18.38 7.75 -14.20
N HIS A 52 -19.21 7.45 -13.22
CA HIS A 52 -20.38 8.27 -12.87
C HIS A 52 -20.43 8.52 -11.35
N PHE A 53 -21.32 9.46 -10.93
CA PHE A 53 -21.32 10.01 -9.56
C PHE A 53 -22.68 9.91 -8.86
N GLU A 54 -23.63 9.22 -9.47
CA GLU A 54 -24.97 8.98 -8.91
C GLU A 54 -25.13 7.48 -8.64
N ASP A 55 -25.72 7.10 -7.52
CA ASP A 55 -26.08 5.72 -7.19
C ASP A 55 -27.31 5.31 -8.02
N ASP A 56 -27.09 4.97 -9.27
CA ASP A 56 -28.15 4.57 -10.20
C ASP A 56 -27.67 3.44 -11.12
N VAL A 57 -28.23 2.27 -10.93
CA VAL A 57 -27.93 1.06 -11.73
C VAL A 57 -28.04 1.29 -13.24
N ARG A 58 -28.87 2.24 -13.68
CA ARG A 58 -29.04 2.59 -15.10
C ARG A 58 -27.81 3.26 -15.72
N LEU A 59 -26.93 3.78 -14.88
CA LEU A 59 -25.67 4.43 -15.31
C LEU A 59 -24.52 3.42 -15.47
N ILE A 60 -24.69 2.19 -14.98
CA ILE A 60 -23.72 1.12 -15.22
C ILE A 60 -23.66 0.83 -16.72
N PRO A 61 -22.49 0.95 -17.39
CA PRO A 61 -22.41 0.67 -18.83
C PRO A 61 -22.85 -0.76 -19.13
N ALA A 62 -23.70 -0.94 -20.12
CA ALA A 62 -24.36 -2.22 -20.44
C ALA A 62 -23.36 -3.39 -20.59
N GLU A 63 -22.18 -3.11 -21.09
CA GLU A 63 -21.13 -4.13 -21.23
C GLU A 63 -20.62 -4.68 -19.88
N PHE A 64 -20.81 -3.98 -18.73
CA PHE A 64 -20.42 -4.46 -17.39
C PHE A 64 -21.53 -5.28 -16.70
N LEU A 65 -22.67 -5.46 -17.33
CA LEU A 65 -23.81 -6.19 -16.76
C LEU A 65 -23.74 -7.73 -16.96
N ASP A 66 -22.63 -8.23 -17.45
CA ASP A 66 -22.35 -9.66 -17.58
C ASP A 66 -21.55 -10.18 -16.37
N PRO A 67 -22.14 -10.96 -15.44
CA PRO A 67 -21.48 -11.47 -14.25
C PRO A 67 -20.33 -12.46 -14.56
N ALA A 68 -20.35 -13.10 -15.71
CA ALA A 68 -19.28 -14.03 -16.10
C ALA A 68 -18.00 -13.29 -16.54
N ALA A 69 -18.13 -12.04 -17.04
CA ALA A 69 -17.02 -11.28 -17.57
C ALA A 69 -16.55 -10.14 -16.66
N THR A 70 -17.33 -9.77 -15.65
CA THR A 70 -17.12 -8.57 -14.83
C THR A 70 -16.78 -8.93 -13.38
N MET A 71 -15.66 -8.43 -12.89
CA MET A 71 -15.27 -8.41 -11.49
C MET A 71 -15.72 -7.09 -10.87
N VAL A 72 -16.35 -7.12 -9.71
CA VAL A 72 -16.69 -5.93 -8.95
C VAL A 72 -15.73 -5.77 -7.77
N VAL A 73 -15.12 -4.60 -7.66
CA VAL A 73 -14.22 -4.26 -6.54
C VAL A 73 -14.81 -3.10 -5.75
N TYR A 74 -14.88 -3.23 -4.43
CA TYR A 74 -15.44 -2.19 -3.58
C TYR A 74 -14.52 -1.78 -2.43
N THR A 75 -14.72 -0.55 -1.94
CA THR A 75 -14.13 -0.07 -0.70
C THR A 75 -15.14 -0.13 0.43
N PRO A 76 -14.73 -0.42 1.69
CA PRO A 76 -15.62 -0.38 2.85
C PRO A 76 -16.34 0.97 3.08
N ALA A 77 -15.85 2.06 2.46
CA ALA A 77 -16.51 3.36 2.51
C ALA A 77 -17.84 3.40 1.73
N VAL A 78 -18.10 2.44 0.85
CA VAL A 78 -19.40 2.28 0.16
C VAL A 78 -20.26 1.34 1.00
N PRO A 79 -21.42 1.80 1.50
CA PRO A 79 -22.28 0.99 2.35
C PRO A 79 -22.91 -0.17 1.57
N GLN A 80 -23.27 -1.24 2.25
CA GLN A 80 -23.94 -2.40 1.63
C GLN A 80 -25.36 -2.09 1.14
N GLU A 81 -25.95 -1.01 1.62
CA GLU A 81 -27.25 -0.47 1.18
C GLU A 81 -27.17 0.27 -0.16
N HIS A 82 -25.98 0.55 -0.67
CA HIS A 82 -25.77 1.21 -1.97
C HIS A 82 -26.47 0.43 -3.08
N GLY A 83 -27.22 1.15 -3.94
CA GLY A 83 -28.08 0.51 -4.94
C GLY A 83 -27.33 -0.38 -5.92
N GLU A 84 -26.19 0.10 -6.43
CA GLU A 84 -25.36 -0.68 -7.34
C GLU A 84 -24.69 -1.86 -6.63
N TYR A 85 -24.24 -1.71 -5.36
CA TYR A 85 -23.69 -2.83 -4.59
C TYR A 85 -24.72 -3.96 -4.47
N ARG A 86 -25.97 -3.62 -4.09
CA ARG A 86 -27.07 -4.59 -4.01
C ARG A 86 -27.35 -5.22 -5.36
N TYR A 87 -27.41 -4.43 -6.42
CA TYR A 87 -27.64 -4.95 -7.76
C TYR A 87 -26.61 -6.03 -8.11
N PHE A 88 -25.33 -5.77 -7.95
CA PHE A 88 -24.28 -6.73 -8.23
C PHE A 88 -24.36 -7.97 -7.34
N ALA A 89 -24.67 -7.80 -6.04
CA ALA A 89 -24.83 -8.89 -5.09
C ALA A 89 -26.00 -9.80 -5.47
N ASP A 90 -27.15 -9.22 -5.84
CA ASP A 90 -28.37 -9.94 -6.16
C ASP A 90 -28.31 -10.65 -7.53
N HIS A 91 -27.44 -10.20 -8.43
CA HIS A 91 -27.31 -10.76 -9.78
C HIS A 91 -26.10 -11.67 -9.98
N GLY A 92 -25.48 -12.16 -8.88
CA GLY A 92 -24.47 -13.22 -8.91
C GLY A 92 -23.09 -12.78 -9.44
N PHE A 93 -22.76 -11.49 -9.35
CA PHE A 93 -21.43 -11.00 -9.67
C PHE A 93 -20.41 -11.43 -8.63
N ARG A 94 -19.18 -11.65 -9.05
CA ARG A 94 -18.05 -11.78 -8.13
C ARG A 94 -17.69 -10.40 -7.57
N ILE A 95 -17.83 -10.25 -6.27
CA ILE A 95 -17.57 -8.99 -5.55
C ILE A 95 -16.42 -9.21 -4.56
N GLU A 96 -15.40 -8.36 -4.63
CA GLU A 96 -14.25 -8.43 -3.73
C GLU A 96 -13.94 -7.07 -3.12
N LYS A 97 -13.47 -7.08 -1.87
CA LYS A 97 -12.89 -5.87 -1.26
C LYS A 97 -11.59 -5.48 -1.99
N ARG A 98 -11.26 -4.18 -1.99
CA ARG A 98 -9.97 -3.65 -2.46
C ARG A 98 -8.78 -4.46 -1.94
N SER A 99 -8.78 -4.77 -0.65
CA SER A 99 -7.69 -5.52 -0.01
C SER A 99 -7.56 -6.97 -0.50
N GLN A 100 -8.67 -7.64 -0.82
CA GLN A 100 -8.66 -8.98 -1.40
C GLN A 100 -8.05 -8.95 -2.81
N MET A 101 -8.49 -7.99 -3.63
CA MET A 101 -7.95 -7.81 -4.98
C MET A 101 -6.45 -7.51 -4.95
N LEU A 102 -5.99 -6.61 -4.06
CA LEU A 102 -4.56 -6.33 -3.89
C LEU A 102 -3.78 -7.58 -3.44
N GLY A 103 -4.36 -8.40 -2.55
CA GLY A 103 -3.80 -9.69 -2.15
C GLY A 103 -3.59 -10.62 -3.33
N HIS A 104 -4.58 -10.76 -4.23
CA HIS A 104 -4.46 -11.57 -5.45
C HIS A 104 -3.38 -11.03 -6.40
N LEU A 105 -3.25 -9.71 -6.54
CA LEU A 105 -2.20 -9.10 -7.36
C LEU A 105 -0.79 -9.31 -6.78
N ALA A 106 -0.71 -9.50 -5.46
CA ALA A 106 0.54 -9.78 -4.75
C ALA A 106 0.97 -11.26 -4.84
N GLU A 107 0.08 -12.17 -5.25
CA GLU A 107 0.41 -13.59 -5.41
C GLU A 107 1.52 -13.78 -6.44
N GLY A 108 2.52 -14.62 -6.10
CA GLY A 108 3.67 -14.89 -6.95
C GLY A 108 4.67 -13.73 -7.13
N LYS A 109 4.44 -12.59 -6.47
CA LYS A 109 5.38 -11.46 -6.42
C LYS A 109 6.29 -11.59 -5.18
N TYR A 110 7.43 -10.90 -5.23
CA TYR A 110 8.25 -10.61 -4.05
C TYR A 110 7.72 -9.33 -3.41
N VAL A 111 7.04 -9.47 -2.29
CA VAL A 111 6.24 -8.40 -1.68
C VAL A 111 7.02 -7.71 -0.57
N MET A 112 7.19 -6.40 -0.69
CA MET A 112 7.69 -5.51 0.35
C MET A 112 6.52 -4.67 0.87
N ALA A 113 6.01 -4.99 2.05
CA ALA A 113 4.82 -4.38 2.63
C ALA A 113 5.19 -3.45 3.79
N VAL A 114 4.75 -2.21 3.72
CA VAL A 114 5.00 -1.19 4.75
C VAL A 114 3.73 -0.94 5.53
N ALA A 115 3.73 -1.35 6.80
CA ALA A 115 2.64 -1.17 7.75
C ALA A 115 3.05 -0.23 8.90
N GLY A 116 2.06 0.27 9.64
CA GLY A 116 2.25 1.09 10.83
C GLY A 116 1.22 2.21 10.90
N THR A 117 0.90 2.68 12.08
CA THR A 117 -0.06 3.77 12.28
C THR A 117 0.42 5.10 11.68
N HIS A 118 1.74 5.31 11.60
CA HIS A 118 2.38 6.52 11.04
C HIS A 118 3.53 6.17 10.09
N GLY A 119 3.79 7.04 9.10
CA GLY A 119 4.96 6.92 8.21
C GLY A 119 4.80 5.95 7.03
N LYS A 120 3.70 5.21 6.91
CA LYS A 120 3.45 4.23 5.83
C LYS A 120 3.70 4.78 4.43
N THR A 121 2.99 5.86 4.07
CA THR A 121 3.02 6.43 2.71
C THR A 121 4.41 6.93 2.33
N THR A 122 5.09 7.62 3.25
CA THR A 122 6.44 8.10 2.99
C THR A 122 7.41 6.94 2.83
N THR A 123 7.39 5.98 3.76
CA THR A 123 8.29 4.83 3.72
C THR A 123 8.03 3.95 2.50
N SER A 124 6.76 3.62 2.18
CA SER A 124 6.42 2.81 0.99
C SER A 124 6.83 3.51 -0.31
N THR A 125 6.71 4.84 -0.38
CA THR A 125 7.17 5.63 -1.52
C THR A 125 8.71 5.58 -1.67
N LEU A 126 9.44 5.68 -0.56
CA LEU A 126 10.91 5.55 -0.55
C LEU A 126 11.35 4.12 -0.94
N VAL A 127 10.68 3.09 -0.40
CA VAL A 127 10.90 1.69 -0.81
C VAL A 127 10.67 1.51 -2.30
N ALA A 128 9.55 2.03 -2.82
CA ALA A 128 9.24 1.98 -4.25
C ALA A 128 10.31 2.68 -5.09
N TRP A 129 10.77 3.86 -4.64
CA TRP A 129 11.80 4.62 -5.33
C TRP A 129 13.13 3.88 -5.38
N LEU A 130 13.61 3.37 -4.25
CA LEU A 130 14.84 2.60 -4.17
C LEU A 130 14.75 1.32 -5.02
N ASN A 131 13.65 0.59 -4.89
CA ASN A 131 13.39 -0.63 -5.65
C ASN A 131 13.39 -0.34 -7.18
N HIS A 132 12.73 0.73 -7.61
CA HIS A 132 12.71 1.12 -9.02
C HIS A 132 14.11 1.48 -9.55
N ARG A 133 14.90 2.21 -8.74
CA ARG A 133 16.26 2.67 -9.13
C ARG A 133 17.29 1.55 -9.10
N VAL A 134 17.25 0.69 -8.09
CA VAL A 134 18.29 -0.35 -7.88
C VAL A 134 18.03 -1.58 -8.74
N THR A 135 16.77 -1.95 -8.93
CA THR A 135 16.41 -3.20 -9.61
C THR A 135 15.84 -3.01 -11.02
N GLY A 136 15.65 -1.77 -11.42
CA GLY A 136 15.23 -1.41 -12.78
C GLY A 136 13.79 -1.81 -13.14
N GLY A 137 12.87 -2.03 -12.15
CA GLY A 137 11.53 -2.37 -12.59
C GLY A 137 10.58 -3.00 -11.56
N GLY A 138 10.66 -2.63 -10.31
CA GLY A 138 9.63 -3.01 -9.32
C GLY A 138 8.33 -2.21 -9.49
N SER A 139 7.19 -2.87 -9.25
CA SER A 139 5.89 -2.20 -9.18
C SER A 139 5.60 -1.71 -7.77
N ALA A 140 4.68 -0.73 -7.63
CA ALA A 140 4.23 -0.29 -6.31
C ALA A 140 2.78 0.19 -6.31
N PHE A 141 2.05 -0.12 -5.23
CA PHE A 141 0.77 0.48 -4.87
C PHE A 141 0.98 1.37 -3.65
N LEU A 142 0.78 2.68 -3.83
CA LEU A 142 1.08 3.71 -2.83
C LEU A 142 -0.20 4.31 -2.25
N GLY A 143 -0.15 4.69 -0.99
CA GLY A 143 -1.25 5.37 -0.28
C GLY A 143 -1.36 6.87 -0.56
N GLY A 144 -0.62 7.38 -1.54
CA GLY A 144 -0.64 8.78 -1.96
C GLY A 144 -0.02 8.98 -3.34
N ILE A 145 -0.23 10.15 -3.92
CA ILE A 145 0.42 10.52 -5.18
C ILE A 145 1.88 10.87 -4.89
N SER A 146 2.78 10.04 -5.38
CA SER A 146 4.21 10.28 -5.29
C SER A 146 4.64 11.36 -6.29
N ARG A 147 5.36 12.38 -5.82
CA ARG A 147 5.93 13.41 -6.71
C ARG A 147 6.95 12.85 -7.68
N ASN A 148 7.71 11.83 -7.27
CA ASN A 148 8.75 11.22 -8.09
C ASN A 148 8.18 10.39 -9.25
N PHE A 149 6.97 9.86 -9.06
CA PHE A 149 6.29 9.02 -10.05
C PHE A 149 5.07 9.71 -10.68
N SER A 150 4.66 10.87 -10.15
CA SER A 150 3.42 11.57 -10.53
C SER A 150 2.18 10.65 -10.51
N SER A 151 2.19 9.65 -9.62
CA SER A 151 1.14 8.62 -9.55
C SER A 151 1.13 7.94 -8.18
N ASN A 152 0.03 7.27 -7.86
CA ASN A 152 -0.12 6.33 -6.76
C ASN A 152 0.13 4.86 -7.18
N LEU A 153 0.38 4.64 -8.48
CA LEU A 153 0.76 3.35 -9.05
C LEU A 153 2.10 3.49 -9.75
N VAL A 154 3.02 2.57 -9.49
CA VAL A 154 4.26 2.39 -10.25
C VAL A 154 4.19 1.04 -10.92
N LEU A 155 4.42 1.00 -12.21
CA LEU A 155 4.46 -0.23 -12.97
C LEU A 155 5.90 -0.57 -13.36
N GLY A 156 6.27 -1.79 -13.16
CA GLY A 156 7.57 -2.32 -13.52
C GLY A 156 7.48 -3.77 -14.01
N SER A 157 8.43 -4.18 -14.84
CA SER A 157 8.46 -5.53 -15.43
C SER A 157 8.94 -6.61 -14.46
N GLY A 158 9.47 -6.22 -13.28
CA GLY A 158 10.04 -7.13 -12.30
C GLY A 158 8.99 -7.82 -11.42
N ARG A 159 9.43 -8.85 -10.69
CA ARG A 159 8.58 -9.57 -9.73
C ARG A 159 8.40 -8.82 -8.39
N ARG A 160 9.15 -7.78 -8.14
CA ARG A 160 9.10 -7.01 -6.89
C ARG A 160 7.90 -6.10 -6.85
N LEU A 161 7.23 -6.06 -5.70
CA LEU A 161 6.04 -5.28 -5.45
C LEU A 161 6.15 -4.58 -4.10
N ALA A 162 6.24 -3.27 -4.10
CA ALA A 162 6.12 -2.47 -2.89
C ALA A 162 4.64 -2.10 -2.67
N VAL A 163 4.15 -2.30 -1.45
CA VAL A 163 2.76 -1.97 -1.10
C VAL A 163 2.69 -1.24 0.22
N GLU A 164 1.85 -0.24 0.28
CA GLU A 164 1.38 0.29 1.55
C GLU A 164 0.36 -0.67 2.15
N ALA A 165 0.70 -1.23 3.31
CA ALA A 165 -0.09 -2.23 4.03
C ALA A 165 -0.95 -1.52 5.09
N ASP A 166 -2.19 -1.19 4.71
CA ASP A 166 -3.12 -0.42 5.51
C ASP A 166 -3.75 -1.31 6.60
N GLU A 167 -3.59 -0.91 7.87
CA GLU A 167 -4.18 -1.59 9.03
C GLU A 167 -5.68 -1.33 9.16
N PHE A 168 -6.20 -0.27 8.53
CA PHE A 168 -7.63 0.01 8.54
C PHE A 168 -8.44 -1.21 8.04
N ASP A 169 -9.53 -1.55 8.73
CA ASP A 169 -10.35 -2.74 8.44
C ASP A 169 -9.54 -4.04 8.33
N ARG A 170 -8.36 -4.10 8.99
CA ARG A 170 -7.42 -5.24 8.93
C ARG A 170 -7.02 -5.64 7.50
N SER A 171 -7.03 -4.67 6.59
CA SER A 171 -6.76 -4.89 5.16
C SER A 171 -5.38 -5.49 4.90
N PHE A 172 -4.36 -5.11 5.70
CA PHE A 172 -3.00 -5.62 5.58
C PHE A 172 -2.88 -7.15 5.83
N LEU A 173 -3.86 -7.76 6.51
CA LEU A 173 -3.90 -9.20 6.73
C LEU A 173 -4.27 -10.01 5.46
N ARG A 174 -4.44 -9.36 4.33
CA ARG A 174 -4.56 -10.02 3.02
C ARG A 174 -3.22 -10.18 2.30
N LEU A 175 -2.13 -9.66 2.88
CA LEU A 175 -0.80 -9.71 2.32
C LEU A 175 0.07 -10.77 3.01
N TYR A 176 0.89 -11.44 2.23
CA TYR A 176 1.91 -12.40 2.68
C TYR A 176 3.28 -11.89 2.20
N PRO A 177 3.90 -10.96 2.94
CA PRO A 177 5.11 -10.29 2.47
C PRO A 177 6.36 -11.17 2.59
N ASP A 178 7.33 -10.90 1.72
CA ASP A 178 8.70 -11.38 1.84
C ASP A 178 9.50 -10.44 2.76
N VAL A 179 9.18 -9.13 2.70
CA VAL A 179 9.70 -8.10 3.62
C VAL A 179 8.53 -7.32 4.20
N ALA A 180 8.39 -7.31 5.52
CA ALA A 180 7.47 -6.44 6.22
C ALA A 180 8.25 -5.32 6.94
N VAL A 181 7.81 -4.08 6.75
CA VAL A 181 8.28 -2.93 7.54
C VAL A 181 7.17 -2.54 8.50
N VAL A 182 7.50 -2.40 9.80
CA VAL A 182 6.57 -1.89 10.81
C VAL A 182 7.13 -0.61 11.41
N THR A 183 6.48 0.51 11.07
CA THR A 183 6.94 1.85 11.47
C THR A 183 6.44 2.28 12.84
N SER A 184 5.26 1.84 13.23
CA SER A 184 4.63 2.11 14.53
C SER A 184 3.45 1.16 14.74
N ALA A 185 2.99 1.03 15.98
CA ALA A 185 1.79 0.27 16.35
C ALA A 185 1.05 1.00 17.48
N ASP A 186 0.83 2.30 17.29
CA ASP A 186 0.15 3.16 18.26
C ASP A 186 -1.37 2.89 18.27
N ALA A 187 -2.05 3.37 19.30
CA ALA A 187 -3.49 3.24 19.44
C ALA A 187 -4.22 4.12 18.41
N ASP A 188 -4.45 3.59 17.23
CA ASP A 188 -5.20 4.22 16.14
C ASP A 188 -6.37 3.33 15.72
N HIS A 189 -7.36 3.90 15.03
CA HIS A 189 -8.55 3.19 14.55
C HIS A 189 -9.28 2.38 15.63
N LEU A 190 -9.39 2.95 16.87
CA LEU A 190 -10.01 2.26 18.00
C LEU A 190 -11.52 2.02 17.81
N ASP A 191 -12.16 2.72 16.89
CA ASP A 191 -13.54 2.47 16.42
C ASP A 191 -13.65 1.09 15.74
N ILE A 192 -12.56 0.58 15.14
CA ILE A 192 -12.49 -0.73 14.47
C ILE A 192 -11.91 -1.80 15.39
N TYR A 193 -10.84 -1.46 16.09
CA TYR A 193 -10.09 -2.42 16.91
C TYR A 193 -10.64 -2.56 18.34
N GLY A 194 -11.29 -1.54 18.87
CA GLY A 194 -11.79 -1.48 20.24
C GLY A 194 -10.72 -1.16 21.26
N THR A 195 -9.56 -1.81 21.24
CA THR A 195 -8.46 -1.61 22.20
C THR A 195 -7.09 -1.54 21.52
N HIS A 196 -6.10 -0.95 22.21
CA HIS A 196 -4.71 -0.92 21.73
C HIS A 196 -4.10 -2.33 21.64
N GLU A 197 -4.46 -3.23 22.55
CA GLU A 197 -4.03 -4.63 22.53
C GLU A 197 -4.51 -5.33 21.25
N ALA A 198 -5.72 -5.04 20.80
CA ALA A 198 -6.25 -5.60 19.54
C ALA A 198 -5.50 -5.05 18.30
N VAL A 199 -5.05 -3.78 18.34
CA VAL A 199 -4.14 -3.23 17.31
C VAL A 199 -2.83 -3.99 17.31
N LYS A 200 -2.16 -4.14 18.47
CA LYS A 200 -0.90 -4.89 18.60
C LYS A 200 -1.03 -6.34 18.14
N GLU A 201 -2.13 -7.01 18.47
CA GLU A 201 -2.37 -8.39 18.01
C GLU A 201 -2.56 -8.48 16.50
N ALA A 202 -3.20 -7.50 15.86
CA ALA A 202 -3.32 -7.47 14.42
C ALA A 202 -1.94 -7.29 13.74
N PHE A 203 -1.06 -6.44 14.29
CA PHE A 203 0.32 -6.33 13.82
C PHE A 203 1.12 -7.61 14.07
N ALA A 204 0.94 -8.29 15.19
CA ALA A 204 1.56 -9.60 15.45
C ALA A 204 1.09 -10.64 14.43
N GLN A 205 -0.20 -10.65 14.10
CA GLN A 205 -0.74 -11.51 13.05
C GLN A 205 -0.13 -11.19 11.68
N PHE A 206 0.03 -9.92 11.33
CA PHE A 206 0.70 -9.52 10.09
C PHE A 206 2.15 -10.02 10.03
N VAL A 207 2.89 -9.93 11.14
CA VAL A 207 4.27 -10.45 11.24
C VAL A 207 4.31 -11.98 11.06
N ARG A 208 3.33 -12.73 11.59
CA ARG A 208 3.23 -14.17 11.37
C ARG A 208 3.01 -14.55 9.91
N GLN A 209 2.45 -13.65 9.10
CA GLN A 209 2.22 -13.86 7.66
C GLN A 209 3.44 -13.59 6.78
N ILE A 210 4.55 -13.11 7.34
CA ILE A 210 5.82 -13.00 6.60
C ILE A 210 6.23 -14.41 6.16
N ARG A 211 6.54 -14.54 4.87
CA ARG A 211 6.91 -15.83 4.29
C ARG A 211 8.17 -16.41 4.93
N PRO A 212 8.30 -17.74 5.01
CA PRO A 212 9.53 -18.38 5.48
C PRO A 212 10.78 -17.89 4.74
N GLY A 213 11.82 -17.53 5.49
CA GLY A 213 13.05 -16.91 4.94
C GLY A 213 12.92 -15.41 4.66
N GLY A 214 11.77 -14.81 4.95
CA GLY A 214 11.54 -13.38 4.81
C GLY A 214 12.11 -12.54 5.96
N PHE A 215 11.85 -11.23 5.91
CA PHE A 215 12.42 -10.25 6.81
C PHE A 215 11.36 -9.38 7.45
N LEU A 216 11.53 -9.12 8.75
CA LEU A 216 10.84 -8.05 9.47
C LEU A 216 11.83 -6.90 9.72
N VAL A 217 11.50 -5.71 9.23
CA VAL A 217 12.17 -4.45 9.55
C VAL A 217 11.27 -3.67 10.50
N ILE A 218 11.62 -3.61 11.78
CA ILE A 218 10.77 -3.01 12.81
C ILE A 218 11.47 -1.84 13.48
N LYS A 219 10.74 -0.74 13.67
CA LYS A 219 11.26 0.41 14.40
C LYS A 219 11.63 0.02 15.83
N GLN A 220 12.78 0.49 16.31
CA GLN A 220 13.23 0.31 17.69
C GLN A 220 12.20 0.91 18.66
N GLY A 221 11.79 0.11 19.66
CA GLY A 221 10.80 0.51 20.65
C GLY A 221 9.34 0.21 20.30
N VAL A 222 9.04 -0.28 19.10
CA VAL A 222 7.68 -0.77 18.79
C VAL A 222 7.43 -2.06 19.56
N ASP A 223 6.36 -2.04 20.37
CA ASP A 223 5.96 -3.13 21.27
C ASP A 223 4.86 -3.98 20.63
N ILE A 224 5.29 -4.95 19.82
CA ILE A 224 4.43 -6.02 19.27
C ILE A 224 5.09 -7.38 19.49
N VAL A 225 4.28 -8.42 19.53
CA VAL A 225 4.79 -9.80 19.63
C VAL A 225 5.38 -10.23 18.27
N VAL A 226 6.63 -10.70 18.32
CA VAL A 226 7.32 -11.27 17.16
C VAL A 226 7.62 -12.74 17.47
N ASP A 227 6.73 -13.62 17.03
CA ASP A 227 6.76 -15.06 17.31
C ASP A 227 6.85 -15.93 16.05
N ASN A 228 7.39 -15.38 14.96
CA ASN A 228 7.66 -16.10 13.72
C ASN A 228 9.16 -16.54 13.69
N PRO A 229 9.49 -17.82 13.97
CA PRO A 229 10.86 -18.29 14.03
C PRO A 229 11.50 -18.50 12.64
N GLN A 230 10.75 -18.33 11.57
CA GLN A 230 11.21 -18.59 10.20
C GLN A 230 11.68 -17.32 9.47
N ILE A 231 11.74 -16.18 10.17
CA ILE A 231 12.12 -14.89 9.59
C ILE A 231 13.37 -14.32 10.28
N THR A 232 14.03 -13.40 9.58
CA THR A 232 15.07 -12.56 10.17
C THR A 232 14.47 -11.22 10.59
N VAL A 233 14.81 -10.77 11.81
CA VAL A 233 14.32 -9.50 12.35
C VAL A 233 15.45 -8.50 12.38
N TYR A 234 15.22 -7.34 11.76
CA TYR A 234 16.09 -6.18 11.83
C TYR A 234 15.38 -5.02 12.52
N ARG A 235 16.11 -4.32 13.39
CA ARG A 235 15.63 -3.12 14.06
C ARG A 235 16.21 -1.88 13.37
N TYR A 236 15.40 -0.84 13.25
CA TYR A 236 15.87 0.43 12.73
C TYR A 236 15.48 1.60 13.64
N SER A 237 16.22 2.68 13.55
CA SER A 237 16.01 3.89 14.35
C SER A 237 16.56 5.12 13.65
N TYR A 238 16.13 6.29 14.09
CA TYR A 238 16.71 7.57 13.69
C TYR A 238 18.13 7.73 14.24
N ASP A 239 18.34 7.52 15.54
CA ASP A 239 19.57 7.89 16.26
C ASP A 239 20.02 6.86 17.33
N VAL A 240 19.19 5.88 17.64
CA VAL A 240 19.56 4.83 18.59
C VAL A 240 20.32 3.71 17.88
N PRO A 241 21.55 3.37 18.29
CA PRO A 241 22.29 2.27 17.67
C PRO A 241 21.53 0.94 17.72
N CYS A 242 21.31 0.37 16.52
CA CYS A 242 20.69 -0.94 16.29
C CYS A 242 21.19 -1.49 14.95
N ASP A 243 20.46 -2.37 14.27
CA ASP A 243 20.91 -2.95 13.00
C ASP A 243 21.03 -1.90 11.89
N PHE A 244 20.05 -0.97 11.82
CA PHE A 244 20.04 0.15 10.87
C PHE A 244 19.74 1.45 11.61
N TYR A 245 20.59 2.44 11.53
CA TYR A 245 20.34 3.75 12.16
C TYR A 245 21.10 4.87 11.45
N ALA A 246 20.58 6.10 11.57
CA ALA A 246 21.27 7.27 11.04
C ALA A 246 22.33 7.78 12.01
N ARG A 247 23.41 8.33 11.45
CA ARG A 247 24.46 9.03 12.20
C ARG A 247 24.96 10.23 11.38
N ASN A 248 25.77 11.09 11.99
CA ASN A 248 26.37 12.26 11.35
C ASN A 248 25.32 13.18 10.71
N VAL A 249 24.16 13.32 11.36
CA VAL A 249 23.03 14.09 10.84
C VAL A 249 23.37 15.58 10.86
N GLN A 250 23.29 16.19 9.68
CA GLN A 250 23.55 17.61 9.45
C GLN A 250 22.32 18.27 8.83
N LEU A 251 21.86 19.37 9.42
CA LEU A 251 20.81 20.20 8.85
C LEU A 251 21.41 21.05 7.71
N LEU A 252 20.80 20.97 6.55
CA LEU A 252 21.14 21.75 5.38
C LEU A 252 20.14 22.89 5.17
N GLU A 253 20.46 23.80 4.26
CA GLU A 253 19.56 24.86 3.83
C GLU A 253 18.23 24.30 3.33
N GLY A 254 17.12 25.00 3.59
CA GLY A 254 15.77 24.57 3.20
C GLY A 254 15.18 23.45 4.06
N GLY A 255 15.76 23.12 5.22
CA GLY A 255 15.24 22.10 6.14
C GLY A 255 15.53 20.67 5.69
N HIS A 256 16.43 20.49 4.73
CA HIS A 256 16.92 19.19 4.30
C HIS A 256 18.03 18.66 5.20
N TYR A 257 18.34 17.38 5.07
CA TYR A 257 19.36 16.74 5.88
C TYR A 257 20.37 15.97 5.04
N ARG A 258 21.62 15.97 5.52
CA ARG A 258 22.67 15.02 5.10
C ARG A 258 23.01 14.14 6.30
N TYR A 259 23.16 12.85 6.08
CA TYR A 259 23.43 11.88 7.12
C TYR A 259 24.07 10.61 6.52
N ASP A 260 24.62 9.77 7.38
CA ASP A 260 25.03 8.43 7.01
C ASP A 260 24.03 7.42 7.58
N ILE A 261 23.88 6.27 6.94
CA ILE A 261 23.09 5.16 7.45
C ILE A 261 24.04 4.00 7.77
N VAL A 262 24.09 3.61 9.04
CA VAL A 262 24.76 2.39 9.47
C VAL A 262 23.87 1.22 9.08
N VAL A 263 24.48 0.21 8.47
CA VAL A 263 23.82 -1.03 8.05
C VAL A 263 24.64 -2.23 8.54
N PRO A 264 24.08 -3.45 8.61
CA PRO A 264 24.85 -4.62 8.95
C PRO A 264 26.09 -4.77 8.03
N GLY A 265 27.27 -4.70 8.64
CA GLY A 265 28.54 -4.84 7.94
C GLY A 265 29.09 -3.59 7.24
N GLY A 266 28.45 -2.41 7.37
CA GLY A 266 28.97 -1.20 6.71
C GLY A 266 28.23 0.10 7.01
N VAL A 267 28.48 1.06 6.16
CA VAL A 267 27.84 2.39 6.23
C VAL A 267 27.55 2.88 4.83
N VAL A 268 26.36 3.41 4.62
CA VAL A 268 26.00 4.19 3.43
C VAL A 268 26.23 5.67 3.78
N GLU A 269 27.25 6.26 3.21
CA GLU A 269 27.68 7.62 3.56
C GLU A 269 27.01 8.69 2.69
N GLY A 270 26.82 9.87 3.26
CA GLY A 270 26.41 11.09 2.55
C GLY A 270 25.00 11.04 1.97
N CYS A 271 24.10 10.29 2.59
CA CYS A 271 22.69 10.25 2.19
C CYS A 271 22.08 11.64 2.28
N THR A 272 21.32 12.02 1.26
CA THR A 272 20.52 13.25 1.26
C THR A 272 19.08 12.92 0.91
N LEU A 273 18.15 13.59 1.60
CA LEU A 273 16.73 13.38 1.39
C LEU A 273 16.08 14.67 0.88
N GLY A 274 15.33 14.57 -0.23
CA GLY A 274 14.63 15.69 -0.84
C GLY A 274 13.34 16.10 -0.11
N ILE A 275 13.05 15.49 1.05
CA ILE A 275 11.88 15.79 1.88
C ILE A 275 12.38 16.36 3.20
N PRO A 276 11.89 17.54 3.64
CA PRO A 276 12.30 18.14 4.92
C PRO A 276 11.74 17.36 6.12
N GLY A 277 12.34 17.57 7.28
CA GLY A 277 11.88 17.00 8.55
C GLY A 277 12.64 15.74 8.97
N TRP A 278 13.08 15.71 10.23
CA TRP A 278 13.88 14.61 10.81
C TRP A 278 13.19 13.25 10.77
N VAL A 279 11.86 13.22 10.90
CA VAL A 279 11.07 11.98 10.81
C VAL A 279 11.28 11.26 9.47
N ASN A 280 11.58 12.01 8.42
CA ASN A 280 11.82 11.44 7.10
C ASN A 280 13.20 10.77 6.99
N ILE A 281 14.16 11.15 7.84
CA ILE A 281 15.42 10.39 7.97
C ILE A 281 15.10 8.98 8.47
N GLU A 282 14.29 8.85 9.53
CA GLU A 282 13.89 7.55 10.08
C GLU A 282 13.14 6.71 9.03
N ASN A 283 12.19 7.32 8.30
CA ASN A 283 11.50 6.65 7.19
C ASN A 283 12.47 6.18 6.09
N SER A 284 13.52 6.95 5.82
CA SER A 284 14.55 6.57 4.84
C SER A 284 15.44 5.42 5.33
N VAL A 285 15.77 5.38 6.63
CA VAL A 285 16.48 4.25 7.24
C VAL A 285 15.67 2.97 7.10
N ALA A 286 14.35 3.03 7.40
CA ALA A 286 13.44 1.91 7.20
C ALA A 286 13.41 1.43 5.74
N ALA A 287 13.38 2.36 4.79
CA ALA A 287 13.37 2.04 3.36
C ALA A 287 14.69 1.41 2.88
N VAL A 288 15.83 1.84 3.42
CA VAL A 288 17.13 1.24 3.10
C VAL A 288 17.28 -0.16 3.71
N ALA A 289 16.64 -0.39 4.86
CA ALA A 289 16.65 -1.68 5.55
C ALA A 289 15.76 -2.74 4.87
N SER A 290 14.83 -2.33 3.99
CA SER A 290 13.88 -3.21 3.30
C SER A 290 14.40 -3.66 1.94
#